data_30e5d67dd3bc2d2c3d6ebe1b0187e54f
#
_entry.id   30e5d67dd3bc2d2c3d6ebe1b0187e54f
#
_cell.length_a   1.000
_cell.length_b   1.000
_cell.length_c   1.000
_cell.angle_alpha   90.00
_cell.angle_beta   90.00
_cell.angle_gamma   90.00
#
_symmetry.space_group_name_H-M   'P 1'
#
loop_
_entity.id
_entity.type
_entity.pdbx_description
1 polymer ?
#
loop_
_entity_poly.entity_id
_entity_poly.type
_entity_poly.pdbx_seq_one_letter_code
_entity_poly.pdbx_strand_id
1 'polypeptide(L)'
;INNTKEYKRLYKAVRAVDEDHIITLECIWTAFALPHKALAGFKNVVYQVHFYQKSDFIFVLFVTLTKLYYMNTPLMMGEFYPLGTTKWESCFKAMKNLNYNWMLWTYKASGHGMWDSDWVMFGAKDGFERAKVQTDSYEEIARKWGSCLRTDEGFQNTGHYERDVAAYVK
;
A
#
# COMPACT_ATOMS: atom_id res chain seq x y z
N ILE A 1 17.66 -9.74 8.23
CA ILE A 1 18.70 -9.16 7.33
C ILE A 1 18.65 -7.65 7.53
N ASN A 2 19.74 -7.09 8.05
CA ASN A 2 19.84 -5.63 8.25
C ASN A 2 20.31 -4.95 6.97
N ASN A 3 19.40 -4.38 6.22
CA ASN A 3 19.68 -3.69 4.97
C ASN A 3 20.10 -2.21 5.17
N THR A 4 20.50 -1.83 6.37
CA THR A 4 20.84 -0.43 6.73
C THR A 4 21.86 0.21 5.77
N LYS A 5 22.84 -0.55 5.32
CA LYS A 5 23.86 -0.06 4.37
C LYS A 5 23.21 0.34 3.03
N GLU A 6 22.31 -0.50 2.53
CA GLU A 6 21.65 -0.26 1.24
C GLU A 6 20.65 0.91 1.34
N TYR A 7 19.84 0.97 2.38
CA TYR A 7 18.98 2.13 2.61
C TYR A 7 19.75 3.44 2.73
N LYS A 8 20.91 3.43 3.41
CA LYS A 8 21.79 4.59 3.47
C LYS A 8 22.34 4.99 2.11
N ARG A 9 22.70 4.03 1.27
CA ARG A 9 23.18 4.28 -0.10
C ARG A 9 22.09 4.93 -0.95
N LEU A 10 20.89 4.35 -0.94
CA LEU A 10 19.73 4.86 -1.68
C LEU A 10 19.31 6.25 -1.18
N TYR A 11 19.21 6.43 0.12
CA TYR A 11 18.88 7.73 0.73
C TYR A 11 19.86 8.83 0.30
N LYS A 12 21.16 8.55 0.35
CA LYS A 12 22.19 9.52 -0.10
C LYS A 12 22.08 9.84 -1.59
N ALA A 13 21.79 8.84 -2.44
CA ALA A 13 21.62 9.04 -3.86
C ALA A 13 20.42 9.96 -4.17
N VAL A 14 19.28 9.74 -3.51
CA VAL A 14 18.12 10.62 -3.67
C VAL A 14 18.41 12.02 -3.15
N ARG A 15 19.00 12.16 -1.96
CA ARG A 15 19.31 13.47 -1.36
C ARG A 15 20.35 14.29 -2.13
N ALA A 16 21.16 13.64 -2.95
CA ALA A 16 22.10 14.32 -3.83
C ALA A 16 21.41 15.10 -4.96
N VAL A 17 20.16 14.78 -5.28
CA VAL A 17 19.38 15.42 -6.34
C VAL A 17 18.10 16.09 -5.85
N ASP A 18 17.64 15.72 -4.66
CA ASP A 18 16.42 16.24 -4.07
C ASP A 18 16.57 16.33 -2.54
N GLU A 19 16.71 17.55 -2.06
CA GLU A 19 16.91 17.83 -0.63
C GLU A 19 15.60 17.90 0.17
N ASP A 20 14.48 18.21 -0.49
CA ASP A 20 13.26 18.69 0.16
C ASP A 20 12.14 17.65 0.25
N HIS A 21 11.93 16.84 -0.76
CA HIS A 21 10.79 15.93 -0.76
C HIS A 21 10.91 14.83 0.30
N ILE A 22 9.77 14.39 0.80
CA ILE A 22 9.68 13.25 1.70
C ILE A 22 10.12 11.98 0.96
N ILE A 23 11.05 11.23 1.56
CA ILE A 23 11.39 9.89 1.08
C ILE A 23 10.61 8.85 1.86
N THR A 24 9.82 8.03 1.17
CA THR A 24 9.19 6.87 1.79
C THR A 24 10.12 5.67 1.67
N LEU A 25 10.46 5.08 2.81
CA LEU A 25 11.23 3.84 2.90
C LEU A 25 10.30 2.69 3.23
N GLU A 26 10.26 1.71 2.35
CA GLU A 26 9.33 0.61 2.43
C GLU A 26 10.00 -0.69 2.86
N CYS A 27 9.27 -1.48 3.65
CA CYS A 27 9.63 -2.83 4.00
C CYS A 27 8.41 -3.75 3.92
N ILE A 28 8.46 -4.73 3.05
CA ILE A 28 7.43 -5.75 2.89
C ILE A 28 7.74 -6.92 3.84
N TRP A 29 6.74 -7.41 4.59
CA TRP A 29 6.79 -8.60 5.45
C TRP A 29 7.71 -8.54 6.68
N THR A 30 8.69 -7.64 6.71
CA THR A 30 9.68 -7.56 7.79
C THR A 30 9.81 -6.12 8.29
N ALA A 31 8.72 -5.57 8.82
CA ALA A 31 8.63 -4.18 9.27
C ALA A 31 9.82 -3.72 10.14
N PHE A 32 10.42 -4.62 10.90
CA PHE A 32 11.58 -4.34 11.74
C PHE A 32 12.93 -4.36 11.00
N ALA A 33 12.95 -4.59 9.69
CA ALA A 33 14.17 -4.55 8.87
C ALA A 33 14.52 -3.15 8.35
N LEU A 34 13.63 -2.16 8.52
CA LEU A 34 13.97 -0.77 8.24
C LEU A 34 15.02 -0.26 9.23
N PRO A 35 15.97 0.58 8.79
CA PRO A 35 16.97 1.14 9.67
C PRO A 35 16.34 1.98 10.76
N HIS A 36 16.74 1.79 12.02
CA HIS A 36 16.28 2.68 13.08
C HIS A 36 16.75 4.11 12.77
N LYS A 37 15.82 5.08 12.76
CA LYS A 37 16.06 6.47 12.33
C LYS A 37 17.24 7.10 13.06
N ALA A 38 17.34 6.91 14.37
CA ALA A 38 18.42 7.46 15.18
C ALA A 38 19.81 6.94 14.76
N LEU A 39 19.89 5.69 14.27
CA LEU A 39 21.15 5.07 13.82
C LEU A 39 21.46 5.39 12.35
N ALA A 40 20.44 5.70 11.57
CA ALA A 40 20.59 5.95 10.14
C ALA A 40 20.91 7.41 9.80
N GLY A 41 20.50 8.36 10.67
CA GLY A 41 20.64 9.80 10.44
C GLY A 41 19.71 10.33 9.35
N PHE A 42 18.63 9.62 9.03
CA PHE A 42 17.68 10.03 8.00
C PHE A 42 16.83 11.22 8.46
N LYS A 43 16.65 12.17 7.56
CA LYS A 43 15.77 13.33 7.72
C LYS A 43 14.68 13.29 6.67
N ASN A 44 13.52 13.85 6.99
CA ASN A 44 12.37 13.95 6.08
C ASN A 44 12.01 12.61 5.42
N VAL A 45 11.82 11.58 6.25
CA VAL A 45 11.44 10.23 5.82
C VAL A 45 10.17 9.75 6.49
N VAL A 46 9.40 8.95 5.78
CA VAL A 46 8.26 8.17 6.27
C VAL A 46 8.60 6.70 6.11
N TYR A 47 8.34 5.90 7.13
CA TYR A 47 8.49 4.46 7.03
C TYR A 47 7.17 3.82 6.66
N GLN A 48 7.18 3.05 5.59
CA GLN A 48 6.03 2.35 5.07
C GLN A 48 6.16 0.85 5.34
N VAL A 49 5.07 0.26 5.83
CA VAL A 49 4.97 -1.18 6.08
C VAL A 49 3.72 -1.73 5.41
N HIS A 50 3.79 -3.00 5.01
CA HIS A 50 2.66 -3.74 4.47
C HIS A 50 2.29 -4.85 5.44
N PHE A 51 0.99 -5.02 5.74
CA PHE A 51 0.59 -6.02 6.69
C PHE A 51 -0.81 -6.59 6.43
N TYR A 52 -0.83 -7.89 6.18
CA TYR A 52 -2.04 -8.66 5.91
C TYR A 52 -2.18 -9.74 6.97
N GLN A 53 -3.25 -9.67 7.77
CA GLN A 53 -3.47 -10.63 8.86
C GLN A 53 -4.92 -11.06 8.98
N LYS A 54 -5.10 -12.26 9.55
CA LYS A 54 -6.40 -12.90 9.75
C LYS A 54 -6.96 -12.73 11.17
N SER A 55 -6.38 -11.85 11.98
CA SER A 55 -6.77 -11.64 13.39
C SER A 55 -6.59 -10.18 13.79
N ASP A 56 -7.62 -9.60 14.39
CA ASP A 56 -7.60 -8.26 14.97
C ASP A 56 -6.47 -8.09 15.97
N PHE A 57 -6.29 -9.07 16.85
CA PHE A 57 -5.24 -9.03 17.86
C PHE A 57 -3.84 -8.92 17.25
N ILE A 58 -3.56 -9.71 16.23
CA ILE A 58 -2.25 -9.69 15.56
C ILE A 58 -2.04 -8.37 14.82
N PHE A 59 -3.09 -7.83 14.18
CA PHE A 59 -3.00 -6.53 13.53
C PHE A 59 -2.69 -5.41 14.54
N VAL A 60 -3.47 -5.32 15.61
CA VAL A 60 -3.28 -4.31 16.68
C VAL A 60 -1.89 -4.44 17.31
N LEU A 61 -1.46 -5.67 17.60
CA LEU A 61 -0.13 -5.93 18.15
C LEU A 61 0.97 -5.45 17.20
N PHE A 62 0.87 -5.76 15.91
CA PHE A 62 1.84 -5.34 14.91
C PHE A 62 1.97 -3.81 14.82
N VAL A 63 0.85 -3.08 14.66
CA VAL A 63 0.91 -1.61 14.56
C VAL A 63 1.43 -0.98 15.86
N THR A 64 1.12 -1.58 17.01
CA THR A 64 1.64 -1.13 18.30
C THR A 64 3.14 -1.33 18.41
N LEU A 65 3.63 -2.53 18.12
CA LEU A 65 5.06 -2.85 18.21
C LEU A 65 5.89 -2.05 17.22
N THR A 66 5.44 -1.88 15.98
CA THR A 66 6.15 -1.06 15.00
C THR A 66 6.17 0.41 15.41
N LYS A 67 5.09 0.93 16.00
CA LYS A 67 5.06 2.29 16.53
C LYS A 67 6.03 2.50 17.69
N LEU A 68 6.12 1.56 18.59
CA LEU A 68 7.07 1.60 19.71
C LEU A 68 8.51 1.48 19.23
N TYR A 69 8.77 0.58 18.27
CA TYR A 69 10.11 0.36 17.73
C TYR A 69 10.64 1.57 16.96
N TYR A 70 9.77 2.20 16.15
CA TYR A 70 10.13 3.37 15.35
C TYR A 70 9.62 4.69 15.97
N MET A 71 9.69 4.81 17.29
CA MET A 71 9.31 6.07 17.98
C MET A 71 9.94 7.29 17.31
N ASN A 72 9.16 8.36 17.18
CA ASN A 72 9.57 9.61 16.52
C ASN A 72 9.84 9.51 15.01
N THR A 73 9.42 8.41 14.38
CA THR A 73 9.42 8.29 12.91
C THR A 73 7.97 8.25 12.44
N PRO A 74 7.57 9.08 11.46
CA PRO A 74 6.27 8.94 10.82
C PRO A 74 6.13 7.56 10.19
N LEU A 75 5.01 6.91 10.46
CA LEU A 75 4.70 5.58 9.95
C LEU A 75 3.47 5.60 9.06
N MET A 76 3.50 4.82 8.00
CA MET A 76 2.39 4.61 7.09
C MET A 76 2.19 3.11 6.86
N MET A 77 0.95 2.67 6.95
CA MET A 77 0.52 1.37 6.44
C MET A 77 0.30 1.53 4.94
N GLY A 78 1.27 1.15 4.13
CA GLY A 78 1.24 1.35 2.68
C GLY A 78 0.33 0.38 1.94
N GLU A 79 0.15 -0.80 2.52
CA GLU A 79 -0.83 -1.77 2.07
C GLU A 79 -1.39 -2.54 3.26
N PHE A 80 -2.71 -2.71 3.27
CA PHE A 80 -3.38 -3.65 4.15
C PHE A 80 -4.74 -4.03 3.60
N TYR A 81 -5.22 -5.18 4.02
CA TYR A 81 -6.59 -5.64 3.82
C TYR A 81 -6.96 -6.58 4.96
N PRO A 82 -8.09 -6.38 5.63
CA PRO A 82 -8.55 -7.30 6.67
C PRO A 82 -8.88 -8.66 6.09
N LEU A 83 -8.27 -9.71 6.62
CA LEU A 83 -8.46 -11.08 6.21
C LEU A 83 -9.13 -11.91 7.29
N GLY A 84 -9.86 -12.95 6.91
CA GLY A 84 -10.46 -13.91 7.84
C GLY A 84 -11.40 -13.25 8.85
N THR A 85 -11.04 -13.26 10.14
CA THR A 85 -11.81 -12.67 11.23
C THR A 85 -11.42 -11.23 11.56
N THR A 86 -10.46 -10.65 10.86
CA THR A 86 -10.03 -9.26 11.04
C THR A 86 -11.12 -8.31 10.57
N LYS A 87 -11.43 -7.29 11.37
CA LYS A 87 -12.46 -6.31 11.06
C LYS A 87 -11.86 -4.99 10.61
N TRP A 88 -12.47 -4.36 9.62
CA TRP A 88 -12.11 -3.02 9.15
C TRP A 88 -12.04 -2.00 10.28
N GLU A 89 -13.08 -1.99 11.15
CA GLU A 89 -13.14 -1.11 12.31
C GLU A 89 -11.91 -1.24 13.22
N SER A 90 -11.52 -2.48 13.53
CA SER A 90 -10.35 -2.74 14.39
C SER A 90 -9.06 -2.21 13.77
N CYS A 91 -8.87 -2.39 12.47
CA CYS A 91 -7.71 -1.88 11.73
C CYS A 91 -7.66 -0.35 11.77
N PHE A 92 -8.74 0.31 11.38
CA PHE A 92 -8.78 1.78 11.33
C PHE A 92 -8.66 2.41 12.70
N LYS A 93 -9.32 1.84 13.72
CA LYS A 93 -9.22 2.32 15.10
C LYS A 93 -7.79 2.19 15.64
N ALA A 94 -7.12 1.07 15.40
CA ALA A 94 -5.75 0.87 15.83
C ALA A 94 -4.81 1.89 15.16
N MET A 95 -4.91 2.07 13.85
CA MET A 95 -4.10 3.02 13.10
C MET A 95 -4.35 4.47 13.53
N LYS A 96 -5.61 4.87 13.69
CA LYS A 96 -6.00 6.21 14.16
C LYS A 96 -5.42 6.50 15.55
N ASN A 97 -5.56 5.59 16.50
CA ASN A 97 -5.08 5.77 17.88
C ASN A 97 -3.55 5.92 17.96
N LEU A 98 -2.82 5.39 17.01
CA LEU A 98 -1.36 5.40 16.97
C LEU A 98 -0.77 6.41 15.97
N ASN A 99 -1.61 7.26 15.37
CA ASN A 99 -1.21 8.19 14.30
C ASN A 99 -0.46 7.46 13.15
N TYR A 100 -1.03 6.37 12.69
CA TYR A 100 -0.63 5.75 11.45
C TYR A 100 -1.43 6.33 10.30
N ASN A 101 -0.74 6.84 9.28
CA ASN A 101 -1.36 7.05 7.98
C ASN A 101 -1.51 5.71 7.27
N TRP A 102 -2.41 5.63 6.31
CA TRP A 102 -2.65 4.37 5.62
C TRP A 102 -3.06 4.56 4.16
N MET A 103 -2.76 3.56 3.35
CA MET A 103 -3.28 3.36 2.01
C MET A 103 -3.82 1.93 1.92
N LEU A 104 -4.88 1.76 1.16
CA LEU A 104 -5.53 0.48 1.00
C LEU A 104 -5.01 -0.24 -0.25
N TRP A 105 -4.81 -1.53 -0.16
CA TRP A 105 -4.65 -2.37 -1.31
C TRP A 105 -6.02 -2.95 -1.68
N THR A 106 -6.65 -2.62 -2.83
CA THR A 106 -6.15 -1.70 -3.82
C THR A 106 -7.30 -0.93 -4.49
N TYR A 107 -6.98 0.22 -5.09
CA TYR A 107 -7.96 1.08 -5.76
C TYR A 107 -8.65 0.35 -6.91
N LYS A 108 -7.90 -0.24 -7.84
CA LYS A 108 -8.47 -1.00 -8.94
C LYS A 108 -7.59 -2.17 -9.38
N ALA A 109 -8.20 -3.25 -9.83
CA ALA A 109 -7.51 -4.38 -10.43
C ALA A 109 -8.36 -5.07 -11.48
N SER A 110 -7.70 -5.71 -12.44
CA SER A 110 -8.36 -6.39 -13.55
C SER A 110 -8.86 -7.81 -13.24
N GLY A 111 -8.82 -8.24 -11.99
CA GLY A 111 -9.50 -9.44 -11.54
C GLY A 111 -8.92 -10.77 -12.02
N HIS A 112 -7.60 -10.89 -12.18
CA HIS A 112 -6.98 -12.17 -12.53
C HIS A 112 -5.90 -12.55 -11.51
N GLY A 113 -6.10 -13.70 -10.87
CA GLY A 113 -5.17 -14.27 -9.93
C GLY A 113 -5.56 -14.03 -8.47
N MET A 114 -4.61 -14.13 -7.56
CA MET A 114 -4.82 -14.03 -6.12
C MET A 114 -5.23 -12.63 -5.62
N TRP A 115 -5.32 -11.68 -6.53
CA TRP A 115 -5.71 -10.27 -6.31
C TRP A 115 -7.07 -10.00 -6.96
N ASP A 116 -8.00 -10.86 -6.72
CA ASP A 116 -9.32 -10.85 -7.34
C ASP A 116 -10.22 -9.72 -6.81
N SER A 117 -11.40 -9.62 -7.40
CA SER A 117 -12.43 -8.60 -7.21
C SER A 117 -12.76 -8.25 -5.77
N ASP A 118 -12.58 -9.17 -4.83
CA ASP A 118 -12.92 -8.95 -3.42
C ASP A 118 -12.01 -7.94 -2.69
N TRP A 119 -10.88 -7.57 -3.31
CA TRP A 119 -9.88 -6.67 -2.71
C TRP A 119 -9.82 -5.29 -3.35
N VAL A 120 -10.69 -5.03 -4.32
CA VAL A 120 -10.60 -3.81 -5.14
C VAL A 120 -11.79 -2.90 -4.93
N MET A 121 -11.55 -1.59 -4.95
CA MET A 121 -12.63 -0.59 -4.97
C MET A 121 -13.33 -0.57 -6.32
N PHE A 122 -12.55 -0.75 -7.40
CA PHE A 122 -13.04 -0.83 -8.77
C PHE A 122 -12.56 -2.11 -9.44
N GLY A 123 -13.48 -3.01 -9.74
CA GLY A 123 -13.24 -4.24 -10.48
C GLY A 123 -13.40 -4.05 -11.97
N ALA A 124 -12.68 -4.83 -12.79
CA ALA A 124 -12.85 -4.78 -14.23
C ALA A 124 -14.29 -5.15 -14.63
N LYS A 125 -14.84 -4.41 -15.59
CA LYS A 125 -16.13 -4.74 -16.23
C LYS A 125 -16.02 -5.98 -17.08
N ASP A 126 -17.16 -6.60 -17.36
CA ASP A 126 -17.26 -7.64 -18.39
C ASP A 126 -16.74 -7.13 -19.72
N GLY A 127 -15.97 -7.95 -20.42
CA GLY A 127 -15.33 -7.58 -21.66
C GLY A 127 -14.04 -6.74 -21.51
N PHE A 128 -13.51 -6.60 -20.31
CA PHE A 128 -12.20 -5.95 -20.09
C PHE A 128 -11.10 -6.66 -20.88
N GLU A 129 -10.43 -5.93 -21.77
CA GLU A 129 -9.34 -6.43 -22.60
C GLU A 129 -7.98 -6.01 -22.05
N ARG A 130 -7.22 -6.97 -21.58
CA ARG A 130 -5.83 -6.72 -21.19
C ARG A 130 -4.91 -6.65 -22.41
N ALA A 131 -4.09 -5.63 -22.50
CA ALA A 131 -3.05 -5.57 -23.52
C ALA A 131 -1.99 -6.67 -23.27
N LYS A 132 -1.62 -7.38 -24.34
CA LYS A 132 -0.57 -8.42 -24.36
C LYS A 132 0.63 -7.86 -25.11
N VAL A 133 1.53 -7.18 -24.39
CA VAL A 133 2.67 -6.47 -24.99
C VAL A 133 3.60 -7.35 -25.84
N GLN A 134 3.54 -8.68 -25.67
CA GLN A 134 4.36 -9.62 -26.47
C GLN A 134 3.72 -9.97 -27.82
N THR A 135 2.41 -9.78 -27.98
CA THR A 135 1.67 -10.30 -29.14
C THR A 135 0.74 -9.29 -29.81
N ASP A 136 0.27 -8.27 -29.08
CA ASP A 136 -0.59 -7.24 -29.63
C ASP A 136 0.22 -6.24 -30.45
N SER A 137 -0.36 -5.67 -31.50
CA SER A 137 0.21 -4.55 -32.21
C SER A 137 0.24 -3.28 -31.32
N TYR A 138 1.04 -2.30 -31.71
CA TYR A 138 1.08 -1.00 -31.02
C TYR A 138 -0.31 -0.35 -30.95
N GLU A 139 -1.08 -0.39 -32.03
CA GLU A 139 -2.42 0.17 -32.13
C GLU A 139 -3.39 -0.55 -31.20
N GLU A 140 -3.30 -1.87 -31.11
CA GLU A 140 -4.11 -2.67 -30.19
C GLU A 140 -3.76 -2.38 -28.73
N ILE A 141 -2.46 -2.28 -28.39
CA ILE A 141 -2.02 -1.90 -27.05
C ILE A 141 -2.55 -0.49 -26.70
N ALA A 142 -2.38 0.47 -27.60
CA ALA A 142 -2.83 1.84 -27.40
C ALA A 142 -4.36 1.90 -27.20
N ARG A 143 -5.13 1.16 -28.00
CA ARG A 143 -6.58 1.07 -27.87
C ARG A 143 -6.98 0.45 -26.52
N LYS A 144 -6.42 -0.71 -26.17
CA LYS A 144 -6.74 -1.42 -24.94
C LYS A 144 -6.38 -0.60 -23.70
N TRP A 145 -5.22 0.03 -23.69
CA TRP A 145 -4.82 0.89 -22.56
C TRP A 145 -5.52 2.24 -22.54
N GLY A 146 -5.81 2.81 -23.70
CA GLY A 146 -6.48 4.09 -23.82
C GLY A 146 -7.93 4.08 -23.32
N SER A 147 -8.67 2.98 -23.58
CA SER A 147 -10.07 2.83 -23.16
C SER A 147 -10.20 1.98 -21.90
N CYS A 148 -9.65 0.75 -21.90
CA CYS A 148 -9.92 -0.20 -20.83
C CYS A 148 -9.27 0.19 -19.49
N LEU A 149 -8.15 0.93 -19.48
CA LEU A 149 -7.51 1.34 -18.22
C LEU A 149 -8.18 2.53 -17.53
N ARG A 150 -9.07 3.25 -18.20
CA ARG A 150 -9.82 4.33 -17.56
C ARG A 150 -10.84 3.76 -16.58
N THR A 151 -10.91 4.36 -15.40
CA THR A 151 -11.78 3.86 -14.32
C THR A 151 -13.26 3.92 -14.70
N ASP A 152 -13.67 5.00 -15.37
CA ASP A 152 -15.05 5.21 -15.83
C ASP A 152 -15.46 4.29 -17.00
N GLU A 153 -14.53 3.89 -17.83
CA GLU A 153 -14.79 3.06 -19.01
C GLU A 153 -14.61 1.56 -18.71
N GLY A 154 -13.43 1.17 -18.21
CA GLY A 154 -13.04 -0.24 -18.06
C GLY A 154 -13.36 -0.87 -16.70
N PHE A 155 -13.77 -0.10 -15.70
CA PHE A 155 -13.98 -0.60 -14.33
C PHE A 155 -15.36 -0.22 -13.79
N GLN A 156 -15.82 -0.98 -12.82
CA GLN A 156 -17.05 -0.73 -12.07
C GLN A 156 -16.78 -0.69 -10.58
N ASN A 157 -17.53 0.14 -9.86
CA ASN A 157 -17.46 0.19 -8.40
C ASN A 157 -17.95 -1.13 -7.81
N THR A 158 -17.17 -1.71 -6.91
CA THR A 158 -17.51 -2.95 -6.20
C THR A 158 -18.35 -2.72 -4.95
N GLY A 159 -18.52 -1.46 -4.52
CA GLY A 159 -19.20 -1.10 -3.28
C GLY A 159 -18.34 -1.29 -2.03
N HIS A 160 -17.08 -1.70 -2.16
CA HIS A 160 -16.18 -1.89 -1.01
C HIS A 160 -15.90 -0.60 -0.25
N TYR A 161 -15.69 0.50 -0.97
CA TYR A 161 -15.41 1.78 -0.33
C TYR A 161 -16.57 2.21 0.57
N GLU A 162 -17.78 2.20 0.04
CA GLU A 162 -19.00 2.65 0.74
C GLU A 162 -19.32 1.77 1.93
N ARG A 163 -19.17 0.46 1.77
CA ARG A 163 -19.49 -0.53 2.80
C ARG A 163 -18.46 -0.59 3.93
N ASP A 164 -17.17 -0.59 3.57
CA ASP A 164 -16.11 -1.01 4.48
C ASP A 164 -15.18 0.13 4.91
N VAL A 165 -15.10 1.23 4.16
CA VAL A 165 -14.07 2.27 4.33
C VAL A 165 -14.65 3.65 4.64
N ALA A 166 -15.71 4.06 3.98
CA ALA A 166 -16.22 5.45 4.00
C ALA A 166 -16.50 5.99 5.42
N ALA A 167 -16.92 5.14 6.34
CA ALA A 167 -17.20 5.53 7.73
C ALA A 167 -15.93 5.95 8.51
N TYR A 168 -14.74 5.58 8.05
CA TYR A 168 -13.46 5.78 8.75
C TYR A 168 -12.56 6.85 8.11
N VAL A 169 -12.97 7.43 7.00
CA VAL A 169 -12.20 8.44 6.24
C VAL A 169 -12.54 9.89 6.64
N LYS A 170 -13.26 10.08 7.74
CA LYS A 170 -13.66 11.40 8.25
C LYS A 170 -12.58 12.08 9.07
#